data_504664624e317a970942ca55084f1fb6
#
_entry.id   504664624e317a970942ca55084f1fb6
#
_cell.length_a   1.000
_cell.length_b   1.000
_cell.length_c   1.000
_cell.angle_alpha   90.00
_cell.angle_beta   90.00
_cell.angle_gamma   90.00
#
_symmetry.space_group_name_H-M   'P 1'
#
loop_
_entity.id
_entity.type
_entity.pdbx_description
1 polymer ?
#
loop_
_entity_poly.entity_id
_entity_poly.type
_entity_poly.pdbx_seq_one_letter_code
_entity_poly.pdbx_strand_id
1 'polypeptide(L)'
;MPTYPGRESSRKKQANRKTAEPGAIDRGKPKKAQPRGVDSPHPPDSATADSAPQIPGAIRISHRAADRLRSGHVWVYRSDVEQWPGELQAGLVPVTDPRGALLGSALYSPASEIALRLVSRELLTDEGAWLDLLRARLRAAIERREPLLNADNNACRLAFSEADELPGITADKYAGLVIVQLRHKALDNDAVRAAVAETIREAVGQNTDLETILEREDPRIRELEQLSVPASTTLFARDAEHPATNAIFRLNGLNFHFDATSGQKTGAFLDQRENYAAAAAHAHGEALDVCTYQGGFALHLARVCPRVTGVDVSRAALEVAEKNLDANRAALGNSEVDWVEADAFALLRDWSDAGALYDTIVLDPPAFAKTRRAVEGALRGYRELNLRAFKMLRSGGRLITCSCSHHVSLGDFMQTLRAAAGDARRRVRLREIRGAAPDHPVVLNIPETEYLRCVILEAE
;
A
#
# COMPACT_ATOMS: atom_id res chain seq x y z
N MET A 1 43.32 12.48 -21.06
CA MET A 1 43.57 13.62 -21.97
C MET A 1 43.94 13.11 -23.32
N PRO A 2 43.35 13.59 -24.44
CA PRO A 2 43.23 14.99 -24.87
C PRO A 2 41.79 15.43 -25.18
N THR A 3 41.40 16.61 -24.78
CA THR A 3 41.20 17.95 -25.40
C THR A 3 40.10 18.05 -26.47
N TYR A 4 39.13 18.90 -26.15
CA TYR A 4 38.06 19.52 -26.94
C TYR A 4 38.60 20.30 -28.15
N PRO A 5 37.75 20.59 -29.20
CA PRO A 5 37.27 21.97 -29.30
C PRO A 5 35.77 22.12 -29.64
N GLY A 6 35.22 23.27 -29.19
CA GLY A 6 33.89 23.73 -29.47
C GLY A 6 33.71 24.47 -30.79
N ARG A 7 32.46 24.75 -31.18
CA ARG A 7 32.01 25.86 -32.07
C ARG A 7 30.53 26.19 -31.81
N GLU A 8 30.30 27.33 -31.41
CA GLU A 8 29.51 28.53 -31.67
C GLU A 8 28.35 28.42 -32.67
N SER A 9 27.26 28.94 -32.16
CA SER A 9 26.21 29.83 -32.66
C SER A 9 25.87 29.94 -34.14
N SER A 10 24.58 29.89 -34.47
CA SER A 10 23.94 30.93 -35.29
C SER A 10 22.42 30.96 -35.11
N ARG A 11 21.94 32.15 -34.69
CA ARG A 11 20.55 32.63 -34.78
C ARG A 11 20.15 32.79 -36.26
N LYS A 12 18.94 32.38 -36.64
CA LYS A 12 18.20 33.03 -37.74
C LYS A 12 16.74 33.19 -37.41
N LYS A 13 16.31 34.46 -37.43
CA LYS A 13 14.92 34.95 -37.48
C LYS A 13 14.38 34.77 -38.90
N GLN A 14 13.09 34.50 -39.02
CA GLN A 14 12.16 34.95 -40.08
C GLN A 14 10.77 34.54 -39.67
N ALA A 15 9.85 35.39 -39.39
CA ALA A 15 9.08 36.39 -40.18
C ALA A 15 7.79 35.80 -40.75
N ASN A 16 6.70 36.33 -40.12
CA ASN A 16 5.33 36.49 -40.56
C ASN A 16 4.91 36.07 -41.96
N ARG A 17 3.80 35.32 -42.06
CA ARG A 17 2.79 35.54 -43.10
C ARG A 17 1.37 35.33 -42.52
N LYS A 18 0.63 36.44 -42.53
CA LYS A 18 -0.85 36.52 -42.43
C LYS A 18 -1.48 35.95 -43.69
N THR A 19 -2.52 35.14 -43.57
CA THR A 19 -3.53 34.99 -44.62
C THR A 19 -4.93 34.97 -43.99
N ALA A 20 -5.84 35.61 -44.64
CA ALA A 20 -7.11 36.13 -44.22
C ALA A 20 -8.22 35.07 -44.10
N GLU A 21 -9.19 35.42 -43.24
CA GLU A 21 -10.53 34.82 -43.15
C GLU A 21 -11.39 35.12 -44.42
N PRO A 22 -12.45 34.34 -44.61
CA PRO A 22 -13.73 34.97 -44.98
C PRO A 22 -14.97 34.49 -44.20
N GLY A 23 -15.73 35.44 -43.71
CA GLY A 23 -17.19 35.50 -43.84
C GLY A 23 -18.02 34.79 -42.78
N ALA A 24 -18.36 35.48 -41.68
CA ALA A 24 -19.45 35.15 -40.79
C ALA A 24 -20.79 35.69 -41.33
N ILE A 25 -21.79 34.81 -41.45
CA ILE A 25 -23.19 35.19 -41.72
C ILE A 25 -23.91 35.37 -40.39
N ASP A 26 -24.31 36.62 -40.14
CA ASP A 26 -25.16 37.09 -39.06
C ASP A 26 -26.57 36.52 -39.20
N ARG A 27 -27.09 35.78 -38.20
CA ARG A 27 -28.52 35.48 -38.03
C ARG A 27 -28.99 36.03 -36.69
N GLY A 28 -29.66 37.20 -36.81
CA GLY A 28 -30.24 37.92 -35.70
C GLY A 28 -31.23 37.11 -34.85
N LYS A 29 -31.13 37.29 -33.55
CA LYS A 29 -32.12 36.82 -32.57
C LYS A 29 -33.18 37.88 -32.35
N PRO A 30 -34.50 37.51 -32.22
CA PRO A 30 -35.56 38.45 -31.94
C PRO A 30 -35.56 38.95 -30.50
N LYS A 31 -35.73 40.25 -30.32
CA LYS A 31 -35.94 40.92 -29.03
C LYS A 31 -37.30 40.52 -28.44
N LYS A 32 -37.32 39.93 -27.23
CA LYS A 32 -38.54 39.82 -26.42
C LYS A 32 -38.72 41.07 -25.57
N ALA A 33 -39.92 41.62 -25.65
CA ALA A 33 -40.40 42.80 -24.92
C ALA A 33 -40.52 42.47 -23.41
N GLN A 34 -40.13 43.43 -22.56
CA GLN A 34 -40.38 43.45 -21.13
C GLN A 34 -41.83 43.92 -20.84
N PRO A 35 -42.53 43.28 -19.92
CA PRO A 35 -43.71 43.91 -19.27
C PRO A 35 -43.22 44.69 -18.03
N ARG A 36 -43.86 45.87 -17.89
CA ARG A 36 -43.67 46.83 -16.79
C ARG A 36 -44.15 46.26 -15.46
N GLY A 37 -43.47 46.68 -14.39
CA GLY A 37 -43.64 46.26 -13.04
C GLY A 37 -44.97 46.50 -12.37
N VAL A 38 -45.23 45.68 -11.39
CA VAL A 38 -46.15 45.94 -10.28
C VAL A 38 -45.29 45.77 -9.00
N ASP A 39 -45.20 46.87 -8.28
CA ASP A 39 -44.56 46.90 -6.96
C ASP A 39 -45.33 45.99 -6.00
N SER A 40 -44.68 44.94 -5.51
CA SER A 40 -45.12 44.19 -4.36
C SER A 40 -44.12 44.41 -3.24
N PRO A 41 -44.54 44.61 -1.99
CA PRO A 41 -43.66 44.94 -0.89
C PRO A 41 -42.76 43.74 -0.53
N HIS A 42 -41.44 44.00 -0.41
CA HIS A 42 -40.49 43.06 0.10
C HIS A 42 -40.90 42.65 1.54
N PRO A 43 -40.93 41.34 1.87
CA PRO A 43 -40.91 40.95 3.25
C PRO A 43 -39.51 41.24 3.87
N PRO A 44 -39.45 41.54 5.16
CA PRO A 44 -38.18 41.92 5.79
C PRO A 44 -37.20 40.74 5.77
N ASP A 45 -36.00 41.01 5.26
CA ASP A 45 -34.83 40.18 5.47
C ASP A 45 -34.54 40.09 6.97
N SER A 46 -34.95 39.04 7.62
CA SER A 46 -34.42 38.57 8.89
C SER A 46 -34.68 37.08 9.08
N ALA A 47 -34.14 36.27 8.21
CA ALA A 47 -33.81 34.91 8.62
C ALA A 47 -32.41 34.94 9.22
N THR A 48 -32.33 35.14 10.51
CA THR A 48 -31.16 34.75 11.30
C THR A 48 -30.85 33.31 10.91
N ALA A 49 -29.72 33.12 10.22
CA ALA A 49 -29.17 31.80 9.98
C ALA A 49 -29.07 31.12 11.37
N ASP A 50 -29.92 30.14 11.58
CA ASP A 50 -29.88 29.28 12.76
C ASP A 50 -28.50 28.65 12.77
N SER A 51 -27.58 29.25 13.53
CA SER A 51 -26.23 28.73 13.70
C SER A 51 -26.39 27.42 14.43
N ALA A 52 -26.15 26.32 13.75
CA ALA A 52 -26.09 24.99 14.39
C ALA A 52 -25.29 25.09 15.69
N PRO A 53 -25.72 24.43 16.78
CA PRO A 53 -25.05 24.53 18.06
C PRO A 53 -23.58 24.17 17.89
N GLN A 54 -22.69 25.08 18.31
CA GLN A 54 -21.25 24.88 18.21
C GLN A 54 -20.85 23.70 19.09
N ILE A 55 -20.28 22.65 18.49
CA ILE A 55 -19.75 21.52 19.23
C ILE A 55 -18.40 21.95 19.83
N PRO A 56 -18.26 21.96 21.16
CA PRO A 56 -17.03 22.36 21.81
C PRO A 56 -15.82 21.55 21.31
N GLY A 57 -14.70 22.22 21.04
CA GLY A 57 -13.47 21.56 20.60
C GLY A 57 -13.50 21.01 19.18
N ALA A 58 -14.57 21.25 18.40
CA ALA A 58 -14.66 20.74 17.03
C ALA A 58 -13.72 21.43 16.08
N ILE A 59 -13.06 20.63 15.24
CA ILE A 59 -12.26 21.11 14.10
C ILE A 59 -13.19 21.28 12.91
N ARG A 60 -13.20 22.50 12.34
CA ARG A 60 -14.01 22.81 11.14
C ARG A 60 -13.16 22.59 9.90
N ILE A 61 -13.73 21.84 8.95
CA ILE A 61 -13.05 21.49 7.70
C ILE A 61 -13.76 22.09 6.48
N SER A 62 -13.05 22.18 5.36
CA SER A 62 -13.55 22.72 4.10
C SER A 62 -14.71 21.91 3.51
N HIS A 63 -15.54 22.53 2.68
CA HIS A 63 -16.60 21.84 1.93
C HIS A 63 -16.08 20.62 1.18
N ARG A 64 -14.94 20.78 0.49
CA ARG A 64 -14.30 19.70 -0.27
C ARG A 64 -13.96 18.51 0.62
N ALA A 65 -13.39 18.75 1.80
CA ALA A 65 -13.05 17.68 2.75
C ALA A 65 -14.31 17.05 3.35
N ALA A 66 -15.32 17.86 3.68
CA ALA A 66 -16.60 17.36 4.18
C ALA A 66 -17.29 16.44 3.16
N ASP A 67 -17.31 16.80 1.88
CA ASP A 67 -17.88 15.97 0.82
C ASP A 67 -17.07 14.67 0.62
N ARG A 68 -15.73 14.74 0.72
CA ARG A 68 -14.88 13.56 0.70
C ARG A 68 -15.19 12.63 1.88
N LEU A 69 -15.36 13.14 3.09
CA LEU A 69 -15.78 12.34 4.23
C LEU A 69 -17.19 11.76 4.02
N ARG A 70 -18.16 12.53 3.53
CA ARG A 70 -19.51 12.05 3.24
C ARG A 70 -19.55 10.94 2.19
N SER A 71 -18.61 10.98 1.22
CA SER A 71 -18.48 9.94 0.19
C SER A 71 -17.80 8.66 0.71
N GLY A 72 -17.41 8.61 1.99
CA GLY A 72 -16.88 7.40 2.64
C GLY A 72 -15.36 7.37 2.84
N HIS A 73 -14.63 8.38 2.36
CA HIS A 73 -13.23 8.53 2.69
C HIS A 73 -13.06 8.93 4.17
N VAL A 74 -11.85 8.74 4.73
CA VAL A 74 -11.62 8.95 6.17
C VAL A 74 -10.51 9.96 6.49
N TRP A 75 -9.79 10.50 5.48
CA TRP A 75 -8.67 11.41 5.70
C TRP A 75 -9.05 12.87 5.49
N VAL A 76 -8.57 13.72 6.39
CA VAL A 76 -8.58 15.18 6.24
C VAL A 76 -7.14 15.67 6.28
N TYR A 77 -6.71 16.31 5.19
CA TYR A 77 -5.39 16.90 5.13
C TYR A 77 -5.36 18.22 5.89
N ARG A 78 -4.19 18.57 6.42
CA ARG A 78 -3.99 19.82 7.16
C ARG A 78 -4.44 21.06 6.39
N SER A 79 -4.20 21.08 5.09
CA SER A 79 -4.63 22.16 4.19
C SER A 79 -6.15 22.25 3.98
N ASP A 80 -6.91 21.24 4.37
CA ASP A 80 -8.37 21.21 4.30
C ASP A 80 -9.05 21.70 5.60
N VAL A 81 -8.27 22.04 6.64
CA VAL A 81 -8.81 22.56 7.90
C VAL A 81 -8.97 24.06 7.81
N GLU A 82 -10.18 24.57 8.04
CA GLU A 82 -10.52 26.00 7.98
C GLU A 82 -10.41 26.68 9.36
N GLN A 83 -10.73 25.94 10.43
CA GLN A 83 -10.68 26.48 11.78
C GLN A 83 -10.23 25.44 12.80
N TRP A 84 -9.23 25.84 13.58
CA TRP A 84 -8.74 25.11 14.74
C TRP A 84 -9.38 25.69 16.01
N PRO A 85 -9.84 24.88 16.98
CA PRO A 85 -10.48 25.40 18.20
C PRO A 85 -9.47 25.96 19.24
N GLY A 86 -8.22 26.11 18.90
CA GLY A 86 -7.10 26.55 19.75
C GLY A 86 -5.93 25.56 19.69
N GLU A 87 -5.10 25.52 20.72
CA GLU A 87 -4.06 24.52 20.88
C GLU A 87 -4.70 23.17 21.23
N LEU A 88 -4.39 22.15 20.42
CA LEU A 88 -4.90 20.79 20.58
C LEU A 88 -3.73 19.82 20.80
N GLN A 89 -3.91 18.93 21.75
CA GLN A 89 -3.06 17.75 21.87
C GLN A 89 -3.54 16.65 20.90
N ALA A 90 -2.62 15.74 20.54
CA ALA A 90 -3.00 14.56 19.78
C ALA A 90 -4.05 13.74 20.53
N GLY A 91 -5.08 13.27 19.86
CA GLY A 91 -6.16 12.52 20.49
C GLY A 91 -7.44 12.52 19.66
N LEU A 92 -8.53 12.16 20.30
CA LEU A 92 -9.87 12.15 19.71
C LEU A 92 -10.44 13.57 19.67
N VAL A 93 -10.98 13.96 18.52
CA VAL A 93 -11.59 15.29 18.29
C VAL A 93 -12.85 15.19 17.46
N PRO A 94 -13.89 16.02 17.74
CA PRO A 94 -15.04 16.15 16.85
C PRO A 94 -14.67 16.94 15.59
N VAL A 95 -15.32 16.59 14.46
CA VAL A 95 -15.12 17.23 13.16
C VAL A 95 -16.43 17.74 12.63
N THR A 96 -16.45 19.00 12.18
CA THR A 96 -17.64 19.64 11.62
C THR A 96 -17.39 20.16 10.22
N ASP A 97 -18.47 20.26 9.44
CA ASP A 97 -18.47 20.95 8.15
C ASP A 97 -18.41 22.48 8.33
N PRO A 98 -18.30 23.28 7.24
CA PRO A 98 -18.25 24.74 7.33
C PRO A 98 -19.49 25.39 7.96
N ARG A 99 -20.63 24.69 7.99
CA ARG A 99 -21.88 25.15 8.60
C ARG A 99 -22.01 24.75 10.09
N GLY A 100 -21.01 24.02 10.64
CA GLY A 100 -21.00 23.53 11.99
C GLY A 100 -21.72 22.21 12.21
N ALA A 101 -22.23 21.56 11.14
CA ALA A 101 -22.85 20.24 11.24
C ALA A 101 -21.80 19.17 11.54
N LEU A 102 -22.09 18.28 12.48
CA LEU A 102 -21.21 17.17 12.84
C LEU A 102 -20.96 16.22 11.67
N LEU A 103 -19.73 15.89 11.43
CA LEU A 103 -19.30 14.86 10.47
C LEU A 103 -18.85 13.59 11.17
N GLY A 104 -18.52 13.68 12.47
CA GLY A 104 -18.10 12.57 13.30
C GLY A 104 -16.92 12.89 14.20
N SER A 105 -16.26 11.85 14.68
CA SER A 105 -15.05 11.92 15.53
C SER A 105 -13.85 11.39 14.76
N ALA A 106 -12.70 12.04 14.95
CA ALA A 106 -11.45 11.69 14.28
C ALA A 106 -10.27 11.65 15.26
N LEU A 107 -9.26 10.87 14.92
CA LEU A 107 -7.94 10.95 15.54
C LEU A 107 -7.19 12.14 14.94
N TYR A 108 -6.66 13.02 15.79
CA TYR A 108 -5.86 14.17 15.43
C TYR A 108 -4.37 13.93 15.67
N SER A 109 -3.54 14.25 14.66
CA SER A 109 -2.08 14.31 14.80
C SER A 109 -1.57 15.72 14.46
N PRO A 110 -0.85 16.37 15.39
CA PRO A 110 -0.29 17.70 15.15
C PRO A 110 0.87 17.71 14.14
N ALA A 111 1.56 16.58 13.96
CA ALA A 111 2.73 16.47 13.08
C ALA A 111 2.39 16.00 11.66
N SER A 112 1.27 15.29 11.48
CA SER A 112 0.91 14.66 10.22
C SER A 112 0.30 15.62 9.20
N GLU A 113 0.61 15.44 7.91
CA GLU A 113 -0.11 16.09 6.81
C GLU A 113 -1.55 15.57 6.69
N ILE A 114 -1.81 14.30 7.04
CA ILE A 114 -3.15 13.76 7.24
C ILE A 114 -3.54 14.08 8.68
N ALA A 115 -3.97 15.34 8.91
CA ALA A 115 -4.18 15.86 10.24
C ALA A 115 -5.29 15.15 11.02
N LEU A 116 -6.34 14.68 10.31
CA LEU A 116 -7.47 13.98 10.92
C LEU A 116 -7.74 12.66 10.19
N ARG A 117 -7.97 11.61 10.97
CA ARG A 117 -8.42 10.31 10.48
C ARG A 117 -9.74 9.97 11.14
N LEU A 118 -10.85 10.03 10.38
CA LEU A 118 -12.19 9.78 10.89
C LEU A 118 -12.29 8.35 11.42
N VAL A 119 -12.75 8.20 12.66
CA VAL A 119 -12.96 6.90 13.30
C VAL A 119 -14.44 6.60 13.58
N SER A 120 -15.32 7.60 13.60
CA SER A 120 -16.75 7.41 13.76
C SER A 120 -17.53 8.51 13.05
N ARG A 121 -18.70 8.19 12.53
CA ARG A 121 -19.68 9.18 12.02
C ARG A 121 -20.46 9.85 13.16
N GLU A 122 -20.39 9.29 14.34
CA GLU A 122 -21.02 9.78 15.54
C GLU A 122 -20.04 10.55 16.41
N LEU A 123 -20.55 11.37 17.30
CA LEU A 123 -19.77 12.02 18.33
C LEU A 123 -19.40 10.99 19.41
N LEU A 124 -18.13 10.67 19.52
CA LEU A 124 -17.60 9.92 20.66
C LEU A 124 -17.34 10.89 21.80
N THR A 125 -17.89 10.60 22.97
CA THR A 125 -17.93 11.53 24.11
C THR A 125 -16.62 11.61 24.88
N ASP A 126 -15.84 10.51 24.84
CA ASP A 126 -14.61 10.37 25.62
C ASP A 126 -13.67 9.30 25.03
N GLU A 127 -12.51 9.15 25.65
CA GLU A 127 -11.51 8.15 25.27
C GLU A 127 -12.00 6.72 25.51
N GLY A 128 -12.85 6.47 26.53
CA GLY A 128 -13.41 5.16 26.80
C GLY A 128 -14.28 4.66 25.65
N ALA A 129 -15.16 5.52 25.12
CA ALA A 129 -15.99 5.20 23.95
C ALA A 129 -15.12 4.89 22.69
N TRP A 130 -14.00 5.61 22.52
CA TRP A 130 -13.05 5.29 21.48
C TRP A 130 -12.38 3.92 21.69
N LEU A 131 -11.90 3.62 22.89
CA LEU A 131 -11.25 2.34 23.19
C LEU A 131 -12.20 1.15 23.03
N ASP A 132 -13.47 1.30 23.38
CA ASP A 132 -14.48 0.26 23.16
C ASP A 132 -14.75 0.01 21.67
N LEU A 133 -14.84 1.09 20.89
CA LEU A 133 -14.95 1.00 19.43
C LEU A 133 -13.72 0.33 18.80
N LEU A 134 -12.51 0.69 19.25
CA LEU A 134 -11.25 0.08 18.82
C LEU A 134 -11.26 -1.42 19.09
N ARG A 135 -11.60 -1.85 20.34
CA ARG A 135 -11.67 -3.27 20.70
C ARG A 135 -12.67 -4.04 19.82
N ALA A 136 -13.86 -3.47 19.62
CA ALA A 136 -14.89 -4.10 18.79
C ALA A 136 -14.43 -4.29 17.33
N ARG A 137 -13.81 -3.26 16.75
CA ARG A 137 -13.31 -3.32 15.37
C ARG A 137 -12.11 -4.25 15.20
N LEU A 138 -11.19 -4.24 16.15
CA LEU A 138 -10.03 -5.12 16.13
C LEU A 138 -10.47 -6.59 16.25
N ARG A 139 -11.42 -6.90 17.13
CA ARG A 139 -12.01 -8.23 17.23
C ARG A 139 -12.65 -8.65 15.91
N ALA A 140 -13.50 -7.81 15.32
CA ALA A 140 -14.14 -8.08 14.04
C ALA A 140 -13.12 -8.23 12.90
N ALA A 141 -12.01 -7.48 12.92
CA ALA A 141 -10.93 -7.63 11.95
C ALA A 141 -10.25 -9.00 12.07
N ILE A 142 -9.95 -9.45 13.29
CA ILE A 142 -9.35 -10.76 13.57
C ILE A 142 -10.30 -11.89 13.14
N GLU A 143 -11.58 -11.82 13.50
CA GLU A 143 -12.59 -12.81 13.14
C GLU A 143 -12.72 -12.99 11.62
N ARG A 144 -12.64 -11.89 10.85
CA ARG A 144 -12.64 -11.96 9.37
C ARG A 144 -11.45 -12.73 8.79
N ARG A 145 -10.32 -12.82 9.51
CA ARG A 145 -9.09 -13.51 9.07
C ARG A 145 -9.00 -14.95 9.57
N GLU A 146 -9.81 -15.32 10.55
CA GLU A 146 -9.79 -16.68 11.10
C GLU A 146 -9.92 -17.78 10.01
N PRO A 147 -10.81 -17.66 8.99
CA PRO A 147 -10.90 -18.67 7.93
C PRO A 147 -9.65 -18.79 7.04
N LEU A 148 -8.75 -17.80 7.06
CA LEU A 148 -7.50 -17.82 6.30
C LEU A 148 -6.39 -18.62 7.01
N LEU A 149 -6.56 -18.87 8.30
CA LEU A 149 -5.61 -19.63 9.12
C LEU A 149 -5.99 -21.11 9.14
N ASN A 150 -5.04 -21.97 8.77
CA ASN A 150 -5.23 -23.41 8.68
C ASN A 150 -3.87 -24.14 8.80
N ALA A 151 -3.84 -25.44 8.52
CA ALA A 151 -2.63 -26.24 8.60
C ALA A 151 -1.51 -25.74 7.66
N ASP A 152 -1.86 -25.17 6.50
CA ASP A 152 -0.92 -24.68 5.50
C ASP A 152 -0.59 -23.20 5.66
N ASN A 153 -1.41 -22.45 6.41
CA ASN A 153 -1.27 -21.01 6.60
C ASN A 153 -1.49 -20.66 8.07
N ASN A 154 -0.46 -20.31 8.80
CA ASN A 154 -0.55 -19.85 10.19
C ASN A 154 -0.04 -18.41 10.38
N ALA A 155 0.07 -17.67 9.27
CA ALA A 155 0.43 -16.25 9.25
C ALA A 155 -0.55 -15.46 8.40
N CYS A 156 -0.96 -14.29 8.89
CA CYS A 156 -1.79 -13.34 8.16
C CYS A 156 -1.74 -11.95 8.81
N ARG A 157 -2.15 -10.92 8.07
CA ARG A 157 -2.44 -9.61 8.63
C ARG A 157 -3.76 -9.66 9.39
N LEU A 158 -3.73 -9.43 10.69
CA LEU A 158 -4.92 -9.44 11.58
C LEU A 158 -5.71 -8.14 11.50
N ALA A 159 -5.03 -7.00 11.29
CA ALA A 159 -5.63 -5.68 11.17
C ALA A 159 -4.88 -4.84 10.12
N PHE A 160 -5.64 -4.20 9.22
CA PHE A 160 -5.11 -3.42 8.09
C PHE A 160 -5.60 -1.97 8.11
N SER A 161 -5.26 -1.25 9.16
CA SER A 161 -5.42 0.21 9.26
C SER A 161 -6.82 0.69 8.82
N GLU A 162 -6.89 1.69 7.94
CA GLU A 162 -8.13 2.27 7.43
C GLU A 162 -9.09 1.24 6.80
N ALA A 163 -8.56 0.17 6.25
CA ALA A 163 -9.38 -0.88 5.63
C ALA A 163 -10.21 -1.68 6.65
N ASP A 164 -9.79 -1.67 7.90
CA ASP A 164 -10.53 -2.26 9.03
C ASP A 164 -11.13 -1.20 9.96
N GLU A 165 -11.20 0.07 9.49
CA GLU A 165 -11.66 1.21 10.29
C GLU A 165 -10.84 1.44 11.58
N LEU A 166 -9.56 1.02 11.56
CA LEU A 166 -8.56 1.15 12.61
C LEU A 166 -7.39 2.04 12.16
N PRO A 167 -7.62 3.33 11.85
CA PRO A 167 -6.62 4.17 11.22
C PRO A 167 -5.29 4.18 11.98
N GLY A 168 -4.21 3.85 11.27
CA GLY A 168 -2.87 3.83 11.82
C GLY A 168 -2.50 2.57 12.60
N ILE A 169 -3.40 1.59 12.75
CA ILE A 169 -3.12 0.31 13.43
C ILE A 169 -2.94 -0.79 12.39
N THR A 170 -1.82 -1.49 12.44
CA THR A 170 -1.62 -2.76 11.72
C THR A 170 -1.14 -3.82 12.71
N ALA A 171 -1.60 -5.06 12.50
CA ALA A 171 -1.16 -6.22 13.26
C ALA A 171 -0.93 -7.40 12.33
N ASP A 172 0.25 -7.99 12.38
CA ASP A 172 0.66 -9.14 11.58
C ASP A 172 0.97 -10.34 12.49
N LYS A 173 0.37 -11.48 12.19
CA LYS A 173 0.58 -12.74 12.91
C LYS A 173 1.56 -13.62 12.13
N TYR A 174 2.55 -14.17 12.84
CA TYR A 174 3.52 -15.15 12.37
C TYR A 174 3.59 -16.32 13.37
N ALA A 175 2.83 -17.38 13.13
CA ALA A 175 2.64 -18.47 14.11
C ALA A 175 2.23 -17.93 15.50
N GLY A 176 3.03 -18.12 16.53
CA GLY A 176 2.80 -17.63 17.89
C GLY A 176 3.15 -16.16 18.14
N LEU A 177 3.74 -15.49 17.16
CA LEU A 177 4.21 -14.11 17.30
C LEU A 177 3.28 -13.14 16.58
N VAL A 178 2.90 -12.04 17.24
CA VAL A 178 2.13 -10.95 16.64
C VAL A 178 2.93 -9.66 16.70
N ILE A 179 3.04 -8.97 15.56
CA ILE A 179 3.69 -7.67 15.43
C ILE A 179 2.64 -6.60 15.24
N VAL A 180 2.61 -5.64 16.15
CA VAL A 180 1.72 -4.48 16.12
C VAL A 180 2.49 -3.23 15.71
N GLN A 181 1.89 -2.37 14.89
CA GLN A 181 2.39 -1.06 14.58
C GLN A 181 1.32 0.00 14.86
N LEU A 182 1.67 1.01 15.65
CA LEU A 182 0.83 2.17 15.98
C LEU A 182 1.42 3.40 15.28
N ARG A 183 0.90 3.74 14.08
CA ARG A 183 1.49 4.71 13.16
C ARG A 183 0.81 6.08 13.21
N HIS A 184 0.27 6.48 14.36
CA HIS A 184 -0.43 7.76 14.51
C HIS A 184 -0.25 8.30 15.91
N LYS A 185 0.02 9.61 16.05
CA LYS A 185 0.32 10.22 17.37
C LYS A 185 -0.78 10.03 18.40
N ALA A 186 -2.04 10.06 18.00
CA ALA A 186 -3.17 9.83 18.92
C ALA A 186 -3.26 8.40 19.46
N LEU A 187 -2.53 7.44 18.86
CA LEU A 187 -2.46 6.04 19.32
C LEU A 187 -1.26 5.80 20.25
N ASP A 188 -0.35 6.78 20.37
CA ASP A 188 0.90 6.67 21.11
C ASP A 188 0.67 6.88 22.62
N ASN A 189 -0.11 5.99 23.25
CA ASN A 189 -0.39 5.99 24.66
C ASN A 189 -0.64 4.56 25.20
N ASP A 190 -0.48 4.37 26.52
CA ASP A 190 -0.53 3.07 27.15
C ASP A 190 -1.94 2.45 27.16
N ALA A 191 -3.00 3.26 27.18
CA ALA A 191 -4.38 2.77 27.15
C ALA A 191 -4.70 2.10 25.81
N VAL A 192 -4.25 2.69 24.70
CA VAL A 192 -4.37 2.08 23.36
C VAL A 192 -3.52 0.82 23.26
N ARG A 193 -2.27 0.83 23.74
CA ARG A 193 -1.40 -0.36 23.77
C ARG A 193 -2.04 -1.51 24.52
N ALA A 194 -2.55 -1.23 25.71
CA ALA A 194 -3.25 -2.23 26.53
C ALA A 194 -4.49 -2.77 25.81
N ALA A 195 -5.36 -1.89 25.28
CA ALA A 195 -6.57 -2.29 24.58
C ALA A 195 -6.29 -3.19 23.37
N VAL A 196 -5.25 -2.85 22.59
CA VAL A 196 -4.82 -3.64 21.43
C VAL A 196 -4.28 -5.01 21.85
N ALA A 197 -3.38 -5.04 22.84
CA ALA A 197 -2.76 -6.28 23.31
C ALA A 197 -3.80 -7.23 23.95
N GLU A 198 -4.69 -6.72 24.80
CA GLU A 198 -5.77 -7.48 25.43
C GLU A 198 -6.72 -8.07 24.38
N THR A 199 -7.15 -7.25 23.41
CA THR A 199 -8.07 -7.72 22.35
C THR A 199 -7.43 -8.82 21.48
N ILE A 200 -6.16 -8.64 21.09
CA ILE A 200 -5.45 -9.68 20.33
C ILE A 200 -5.30 -10.96 21.15
N ARG A 201 -4.92 -10.84 22.42
CA ARG A 201 -4.77 -11.99 23.32
C ARG A 201 -6.08 -12.75 23.50
N GLU A 202 -7.20 -12.06 23.65
CA GLU A 202 -8.52 -12.67 23.77
C GLU A 202 -8.98 -13.35 22.48
N ALA A 203 -8.83 -12.66 21.33
CA ALA A 203 -9.33 -13.15 20.05
C ALA A 203 -8.43 -14.24 19.43
N VAL A 204 -7.11 -14.08 19.51
CA VAL A 204 -6.15 -15.01 18.92
C VAL A 204 -5.76 -16.11 19.89
N GLY A 205 -5.63 -15.80 21.17
CA GLY A 205 -5.08 -16.71 22.18
C GLY A 205 -5.96 -17.91 22.52
N GLN A 206 -7.26 -17.86 22.24
CA GLN A 206 -8.18 -18.97 22.51
C GLN A 206 -8.00 -20.13 21.53
N ASN A 207 -7.54 -19.87 20.31
CA ASN A 207 -7.44 -20.84 19.21
C ASN A 207 -6.01 -21.12 18.77
N THR A 208 -4.99 -20.49 19.35
CA THR A 208 -3.58 -20.62 18.91
C THR A 208 -2.59 -20.55 20.06
N ASP A 209 -1.37 -21.01 19.80
CA ASP A 209 -0.23 -20.91 20.71
C ASP A 209 0.39 -19.51 20.69
N LEU A 210 -0.39 -18.46 20.97
CA LEU A 210 0.13 -17.09 21.06
C LEU A 210 1.24 -17.01 22.13
N GLU A 211 2.42 -16.64 21.70
CA GLU A 211 3.61 -16.55 22.55
C GLU A 211 3.93 -15.11 22.95
N THR A 212 3.95 -14.20 21.96
CA THR A 212 4.36 -12.82 22.19
C THR A 212 3.61 -11.86 21.28
N ILE A 213 3.29 -10.67 21.81
CA ILE A 213 2.84 -9.50 21.03
C ILE A 213 3.90 -8.42 21.18
N LEU A 214 4.50 -8.01 20.06
CA LEU A 214 5.52 -6.96 20.01
C LEU A 214 4.99 -5.73 19.28
N GLU A 215 5.26 -4.55 19.81
CA GLU A 215 5.16 -3.29 19.08
C GLU A 215 6.46 -3.04 18.32
N ARG A 216 6.36 -2.87 17.01
CA ARG A 216 7.50 -2.57 16.15
C ARG A 216 7.19 -1.39 15.27
N GLU A 217 7.83 -0.27 15.51
CA GLU A 217 7.62 0.93 14.72
C GLU A 217 8.63 1.06 13.57
N ASP A 218 8.13 1.60 12.45
CA ASP A 218 9.00 2.10 11.39
C ASP A 218 9.69 3.40 11.88
N PRO A 219 11.03 3.46 11.94
CA PRO A 219 11.77 4.65 12.41
C PRO A 219 11.36 5.94 11.67
N ARG A 220 11.04 5.83 10.38
CA ARG A 220 10.59 6.97 9.58
C ARG A 220 9.21 7.47 9.99
N ILE A 221 8.29 6.57 10.31
CA ILE A 221 6.96 6.95 10.80
C ILE A 221 7.07 7.57 12.18
N ARG A 222 7.94 7.01 13.05
CA ARG A 222 8.23 7.60 14.37
C ARG A 222 8.68 9.05 14.25
N GLU A 223 9.60 9.35 13.32
CA GLU A 223 10.07 10.71 13.07
C GLU A 223 8.95 11.61 12.53
N LEU A 224 8.21 11.15 11.51
CA LEU A 224 7.14 11.92 10.87
C LEU A 224 5.96 12.24 11.79
N GLU A 225 5.56 11.30 12.64
CA GLU A 225 4.44 11.44 13.58
C GLU A 225 4.90 11.92 14.97
N GLN A 226 6.22 12.10 15.17
CA GLN A 226 6.83 12.48 16.46
C GLN A 226 6.39 11.54 17.60
N LEU A 227 6.45 10.23 17.34
CA LEU A 227 6.06 9.22 18.31
C LEU A 227 7.12 9.10 19.41
N SER A 228 6.66 8.85 20.65
CA SER A 228 7.55 8.59 21.78
C SER A 228 8.22 7.22 21.62
N VAL A 229 9.35 7.05 22.30
CA VAL A 229 9.94 5.71 22.44
C VAL A 229 9.16 4.99 23.56
N PRO A 230 8.48 3.87 23.31
CA PRO A 230 7.73 3.17 24.34
C PRO A 230 8.68 2.62 25.42
N ALA A 231 8.18 2.53 26.64
CA ALA A 231 8.94 1.95 27.76
C ALA A 231 9.29 0.47 27.51
N SER A 232 8.43 -0.25 26.80
CA SER A 232 8.67 -1.61 26.34
C SER A 232 8.06 -1.80 24.95
N THR A 233 8.77 -2.52 24.09
CA THR A 233 8.23 -3.00 22.80
C THR A 233 7.42 -4.29 22.97
N THR A 234 7.55 -5.01 24.11
CA THR A 234 6.77 -6.20 24.42
C THR A 234 5.44 -5.79 25.07
N LEU A 235 4.35 -5.97 24.34
CA LEU A 235 3.00 -5.68 24.84
C LEU A 235 2.40 -6.87 25.60
N PHE A 236 2.81 -8.08 25.25
CA PHE A 236 2.45 -9.32 25.92
C PHE A 236 3.53 -10.36 25.65
N ALA A 237 3.87 -11.17 26.65
CA ALA A 237 4.66 -12.38 26.48
C ALA A 237 4.14 -13.48 27.42
N ARG A 238 4.03 -14.71 26.91
CA ARG A 238 3.69 -15.88 27.71
C ARG A 238 4.81 -16.20 28.70
N ASP A 239 6.05 -16.14 28.24
CA ASP A 239 7.25 -16.13 29.05
C ASP A 239 7.79 -14.70 29.14
N ALA A 240 7.57 -14.05 30.29
CA ALA A 240 7.95 -12.66 30.49
C ALA A 240 9.46 -12.47 30.63
N GLU A 241 10.21 -13.52 31.03
CA GLU A 241 11.67 -13.46 31.15
C GLU A 241 12.35 -13.63 29.78
N HIS A 242 11.75 -14.42 28.87
CA HIS A 242 12.28 -14.71 27.55
C HIS A 242 11.22 -14.52 26.45
N PRO A 243 10.82 -13.28 26.14
CA PRO A 243 9.86 -13.02 25.08
C PRO A 243 10.35 -13.54 23.74
N ALA A 244 9.53 -14.34 23.04
CA ALA A 244 9.85 -14.79 21.70
C ALA A 244 9.91 -13.59 20.73
N THR A 245 11.01 -13.46 19.98
CA THR A 245 11.22 -12.41 18.96
C THR A 245 11.33 -12.98 17.56
N ASN A 246 11.36 -14.30 17.42
CA ASN A 246 11.43 -14.99 16.14
C ASN A 246 10.39 -16.12 16.08
N ALA A 247 10.01 -16.51 14.87
CA ALA A 247 9.09 -17.60 14.63
C ALA A 247 9.39 -18.29 13.30
N ILE A 248 8.99 -19.57 13.20
CA ILE A 248 8.82 -20.24 11.92
C ILE A 248 7.33 -20.31 11.64
N PHE A 249 6.91 -19.68 10.53
CA PHE A 249 5.52 -19.63 10.11
C PHE A 249 5.32 -20.29 8.75
N ARG A 250 4.07 -20.58 8.41
CA ARG A 250 3.70 -21.24 7.15
C ARG A 250 2.87 -20.37 6.25
N LEU A 251 3.23 -20.38 4.94
CA LEU A 251 2.41 -19.86 3.85
C LEU A 251 2.28 -20.95 2.76
N ASN A 252 1.07 -21.32 2.45
CA ASN A 252 0.76 -22.32 1.43
C ASN A 252 1.52 -23.66 1.66
N GLY A 253 1.70 -24.05 2.92
CA GLY A 253 2.40 -25.26 3.33
C GLY A 253 3.93 -25.19 3.34
N LEU A 254 4.52 -24.04 3.01
CA LEU A 254 5.98 -23.79 3.11
C LEU A 254 6.32 -23.02 4.37
N ASN A 255 7.46 -23.37 4.98
CA ASN A 255 7.97 -22.76 6.21
C ASN A 255 8.87 -21.57 5.89
N PHE A 256 8.69 -20.49 6.65
CA PHE A 256 9.49 -19.27 6.52
C PHE A 256 9.95 -18.78 7.89
N HIS A 257 11.17 -18.28 7.96
CA HIS A 257 11.72 -17.67 9.17
C HIS A 257 11.27 -16.20 9.27
N PHE A 258 10.88 -15.81 10.46
CA PHE A 258 10.62 -14.44 10.84
C PHE A 258 11.45 -14.05 12.05
N ASP A 259 12.03 -12.86 12.05
CA ASP A 259 12.76 -12.29 13.18
C ASP A 259 12.34 -10.82 13.34
N ALA A 260 11.71 -10.50 14.48
CA ALA A 260 11.26 -9.15 14.79
C ALA A 260 12.40 -8.17 15.09
N THR A 261 13.59 -8.68 15.45
CA THR A 261 14.76 -7.87 15.81
C THR A 261 15.62 -7.53 14.60
N SER A 262 15.55 -8.33 13.55
CA SER A 262 16.29 -8.16 12.30
C SER A 262 15.36 -7.76 11.13
N GLY A 263 15.93 -7.08 10.15
CA GLY A 263 15.27 -6.80 8.88
C GLY A 263 14.49 -5.49 8.79
N GLN A 264 14.33 -5.04 7.56
CA GLN A 264 13.49 -3.90 7.19
C GLN A 264 12.04 -4.36 7.08
N LYS A 265 11.09 -3.54 7.58
CA LYS A 265 9.64 -3.79 7.58
C LYS A 265 9.19 -4.93 8.54
N THR A 266 7.94 -5.39 8.39
CA THR A 266 7.32 -6.43 9.22
C THR A 266 7.82 -7.85 8.97
N GLY A 267 8.76 -8.07 8.03
CA GLY A 267 9.46 -9.34 7.83
C GLY A 267 9.03 -10.13 6.60
N ALA A 268 7.78 -10.50 6.41
CA ALA A 268 7.30 -11.23 5.25
C ALA A 268 6.22 -10.43 4.49
N PHE A 269 6.13 -10.66 3.17
CA PHE A 269 5.11 -10.05 2.32
C PHE A 269 3.86 -10.94 2.33
N LEU A 270 3.06 -10.84 3.42
CA LEU A 270 1.82 -11.60 3.58
C LEU A 270 0.77 -11.26 2.51
N ASP A 271 0.83 -10.06 1.97
CA ASP A 271 0.00 -9.57 0.88
C ASP A 271 0.23 -10.31 -0.45
N GLN A 272 1.39 -10.95 -0.62
CA GLN A 272 1.73 -11.75 -1.80
C GLN A 272 1.34 -13.24 -1.67
N ARG A 273 0.83 -13.71 -0.52
CA ARG A 273 0.52 -15.13 -0.27
C ARG A 273 -0.23 -15.80 -1.42
N GLU A 274 -1.33 -15.19 -1.88
CA GLU A 274 -2.14 -15.72 -2.98
C GLU A 274 -1.43 -15.60 -4.35
N ASN A 275 -0.54 -14.62 -4.50
CA ASN A 275 0.22 -14.43 -5.72
C ASN A 275 1.36 -15.43 -5.82
N TYR A 276 1.96 -15.87 -4.70
CA TYR A 276 2.89 -16.99 -4.68
C TYR A 276 2.28 -18.27 -5.20
N ALA A 277 1.07 -18.62 -4.71
CA ALA A 277 0.35 -19.80 -5.16
C ALA A 277 -0.06 -19.71 -6.65
N ALA A 278 -0.54 -18.55 -7.08
CA ALA A 278 -0.91 -18.31 -8.47
C ALA A 278 0.32 -18.38 -9.41
N ALA A 279 1.45 -17.81 -9.01
CA ALA A 279 2.68 -17.91 -9.77
C ALA A 279 3.10 -19.37 -9.96
N ALA A 280 3.10 -20.19 -8.91
CA ALA A 280 3.40 -21.61 -9.00
C ALA A 280 2.41 -22.38 -9.91
N ALA A 281 1.11 -22.04 -9.88
CA ALA A 281 0.10 -22.68 -10.73
C ALA A 281 0.31 -22.38 -12.24
N HIS A 282 0.95 -21.27 -12.58
CA HIS A 282 1.25 -20.89 -13.97
C HIS A 282 2.68 -21.25 -14.40
N ALA A 283 3.57 -21.51 -13.44
CA ALA A 283 4.99 -21.72 -13.69
C ALA A 283 5.32 -23.10 -14.28
N HIS A 284 6.41 -23.15 -15.01
CA HIS A 284 7.01 -24.39 -15.54
C HIS A 284 8.49 -24.15 -15.91
N GLY A 285 9.22 -25.23 -16.12
CA GLY A 285 10.60 -25.21 -16.64
C GLY A 285 11.59 -24.47 -15.75
N GLU A 286 12.55 -23.77 -16.35
CA GLU A 286 13.53 -22.96 -15.63
C GLU A 286 12.93 -21.62 -15.23
N ALA A 287 13.03 -21.28 -13.94
CA ALA A 287 12.44 -20.07 -13.37
C ALA A 287 13.49 -19.08 -12.85
N LEU A 288 13.17 -17.79 -13.01
CA LEU A 288 13.93 -16.66 -12.47
C LEU A 288 13.00 -15.80 -11.60
N ASP A 289 13.39 -15.57 -10.34
CA ASP A 289 12.67 -14.70 -9.39
C ASP A 289 13.54 -13.48 -9.05
N VAL A 290 13.15 -12.32 -9.56
CA VAL A 290 13.91 -11.06 -9.43
C VAL A 290 13.30 -10.19 -8.32
N CYS A 291 14.14 -9.72 -7.42
CA CYS A 291 13.79 -9.12 -6.13
C CYS A 291 13.15 -10.17 -5.20
N THR A 292 13.77 -11.35 -5.15
CA THR A 292 13.23 -12.53 -4.45
C THR A 292 13.09 -12.34 -2.93
N TYR A 293 13.78 -11.35 -2.35
CA TYR A 293 13.83 -11.08 -0.90
C TYR A 293 14.21 -12.34 -0.12
N GLN A 294 13.32 -12.89 0.69
CA GLN A 294 13.52 -14.11 1.48
C GLN A 294 13.04 -15.38 0.77
N GLY A 295 12.90 -15.33 -0.56
CA GLY A 295 12.55 -16.49 -1.39
C GLY A 295 11.06 -16.80 -1.48
N GLY A 296 10.16 -15.81 -1.25
CA GLY A 296 8.71 -16.05 -1.26
C GLY A 296 8.21 -16.66 -2.56
N PHE A 297 8.44 -16.01 -3.70
CA PHE A 297 8.12 -16.57 -5.01
C PHE A 297 9.01 -17.78 -5.35
N ALA A 298 10.33 -17.65 -5.17
CA ALA A 298 11.29 -18.68 -5.57
C ALA A 298 10.95 -20.06 -4.97
N LEU A 299 10.63 -20.15 -3.68
CA LEU A 299 10.31 -21.42 -3.02
C LEU A 299 8.96 -22.01 -3.48
N HIS A 300 7.98 -21.16 -3.81
CA HIS A 300 6.73 -21.65 -4.40
C HIS A 300 6.94 -22.17 -5.82
N LEU A 301 7.79 -21.51 -6.63
CA LEU A 301 8.19 -21.96 -7.97
C LEU A 301 8.96 -23.27 -7.90
N ALA A 302 9.84 -23.46 -6.90
CA ALA A 302 10.63 -24.67 -6.72
C ALA A 302 9.79 -25.94 -6.47
N ARG A 303 8.49 -25.82 -6.14
CA ARG A 303 7.57 -26.96 -6.05
C ARG A 303 7.21 -27.55 -7.41
N VAL A 304 7.34 -26.78 -8.49
CA VAL A 304 6.88 -27.14 -9.84
C VAL A 304 7.94 -26.94 -10.93
N CYS A 305 8.99 -26.15 -10.66
CA CYS A 305 10.10 -25.88 -11.55
C CYS A 305 11.34 -26.69 -11.12
N PRO A 306 12.03 -27.38 -12.05
CA PRO A 306 13.21 -28.17 -11.71
C PRO A 306 14.43 -27.31 -11.33
N ARG A 307 14.47 -26.06 -11.80
CA ARG A 307 15.52 -25.10 -11.47
C ARG A 307 14.93 -23.71 -11.24
N VAL A 308 15.34 -23.05 -10.17
CA VAL A 308 14.93 -21.70 -9.81
C VAL A 308 16.16 -20.87 -9.46
N THR A 309 16.28 -19.68 -10.06
CA THR A 309 17.30 -18.70 -9.66
C THR A 309 16.61 -17.52 -8.98
N GLY A 310 16.90 -17.28 -7.71
CA GLY A 310 16.43 -16.14 -6.94
C GLY A 310 17.48 -15.02 -6.90
N VAL A 311 17.10 -13.80 -7.23
CA VAL A 311 17.99 -12.64 -7.30
C VAL A 311 17.53 -11.56 -6.33
N ASP A 312 18.42 -11.07 -5.47
CA ASP A 312 18.19 -9.89 -4.65
C ASP A 312 19.49 -9.11 -4.44
N VAL A 313 19.39 -7.83 -4.18
CA VAL A 313 20.55 -6.97 -3.86
C VAL A 313 20.96 -7.11 -2.40
N SER A 314 20.09 -7.65 -1.54
CA SER A 314 20.31 -7.79 -0.10
C SER A 314 20.86 -9.15 0.27
N ARG A 315 22.17 -9.21 0.55
CA ARG A 315 22.82 -10.42 1.07
C ARG A 315 22.09 -10.99 2.30
N ALA A 316 21.71 -10.13 3.23
CA ALA A 316 21.00 -10.56 4.44
C ALA A 316 19.62 -11.20 4.14
N ALA A 317 18.91 -10.73 3.09
CA ALA A 317 17.66 -11.36 2.66
C ALA A 317 17.93 -12.75 2.05
N LEU A 318 18.95 -12.87 1.23
CA LEU A 318 19.35 -14.16 0.63
C LEU A 318 19.81 -15.20 1.67
N GLU A 319 20.46 -14.77 2.76
CA GLU A 319 20.82 -15.66 3.87
C GLU A 319 19.58 -16.22 4.59
N VAL A 320 18.50 -15.43 4.68
CA VAL A 320 17.21 -15.94 5.18
C VAL A 320 16.53 -16.82 4.14
N ALA A 321 16.62 -16.49 2.85
CA ALA A 321 16.11 -17.33 1.77
C ALA A 321 16.75 -18.71 1.76
N GLU A 322 18.06 -18.81 2.01
CA GLU A 322 18.77 -20.10 2.17
C GLU A 322 18.24 -20.91 3.37
N LYS A 323 18.04 -20.26 4.53
CA LYS A 323 17.43 -20.92 5.70
C LYS A 323 16.01 -21.41 5.41
N ASN A 324 15.23 -20.62 4.65
CA ASN A 324 13.90 -21.00 4.23
C ASN A 324 13.95 -22.18 3.26
N LEU A 325 14.90 -22.21 2.33
CA LEU A 325 15.13 -23.32 1.42
C LEU A 325 15.43 -24.60 2.21
N ASP A 326 16.34 -24.54 3.18
CA ASP A 326 16.71 -25.69 4.01
C ASP A 326 15.53 -26.23 4.82
N ALA A 327 14.69 -25.33 5.37
CA ALA A 327 13.48 -25.70 6.12
C ALA A 327 12.42 -26.38 5.25
N ASN A 328 12.52 -26.29 3.91
CA ASN A 328 11.54 -26.82 2.95
C ASN A 328 12.12 -27.89 2.01
N ARG A 329 13.36 -28.31 2.14
CA ARG A 329 14.00 -29.30 1.23
C ARG A 329 13.13 -30.53 0.96
N ALA A 330 12.49 -31.08 2.00
CA ALA A 330 11.63 -32.23 1.87
C ALA A 330 10.36 -31.99 1.01
N ALA A 331 9.83 -30.75 1.01
CA ALA A 331 8.64 -30.36 0.25
C ALA A 331 8.95 -29.96 -1.19
N LEU A 332 10.21 -29.61 -1.50
CA LEU A 332 10.64 -29.11 -2.80
C LEU A 332 11.24 -30.20 -3.71
N GLY A 333 11.42 -31.43 -3.20
CA GLY A 333 11.94 -32.57 -3.95
C GLY A 333 13.35 -32.32 -4.47
N ASN A 334 13.57 -32.54 -5.78
CA ASN A 334 14.88 -32.41 -6.42
C ASN A 334 15.08 -31.07 -7.14
N SER A 335 14.27 -30.06 -6.84
CA SER A 335 14.45 -28.74 -7.45
C SER A 335 15.77 -28.10 -7.00
N GLU A 336 16.54 -27.63 -7.98
CA GLU A 336 17.77 -26.86 -7.75
C GLU A 336 17.39 -25.41 -7.56
N VAL A 337 17.82 -24.79 -6.46
CA VAL A 337 17.56 -23.37 -6.17
C VAL A 337 18.89 -22.68 -5.92
N ASP A 338 19.18 -21.66 -6.73
CA ASP A 338 20.38 -20.84 -6.64
C ASP A 338 20.03 -19.41 -6.25
N TRP A 339 20.89 -18.80 -5.41
CA TRP A 339 20.75 -17.42 -4.97
C TRP A 339 21.86 -16.54 -5.55
N VAL A 340 21.45 -15.41 -6.15
CA VAL A 340 22.39 -14.45 -6.80
C VAL A 340 22.21 -13.08 -6.15
N GLU A 341 23.29 -12.58 -5.54
CA GLU A 341 23.35 -11.19 -5.05
C GLU A 341 23.68 -10.25 -6.19
N ALA A 342 22.70 -9.47 -6.66
CA ALA A 342 22.91 -8.54 -7.76
C ALA A 342 21.86 -7.42 -7.81
N ASP A 343 22.22 -6.30 -8.45
CA ASP A 343 21.25 -5.29 -8.86
C ASP A 343 20.39 -5.80 -10.01
N ALA A 344 19.07 -5.75 -9.87
CA ALA A 344 18.10 -6.29 -10.82
C ALA A 344 18.21 -5.67 -12.22
N PHE A 345 18.48 -4.36 -12.32
CA PHE A 345 18.59 -3.68 -13.61
C PHE A 345 19.86 -4.07 -14.35
N ALA A 346 20.99 -4.11 -13.65
CA ALA A 346 22.26 -4.50 -14.23
C ALA A 346 22.22 -5.97 -14.68
N LEU A 347 21.79 -6.87 -13.81
CA LEU A 347 21.73 -8.30 -14.08
C LEU A 347 20.80 -8.63 -15.26
N LEU A 348 19.56 -8.12 -15.27
CA LEU A 348 18.63 -8.39 -16.36
C LEU A 348 19.13 -7.82 -17.70
N ARG A 349 19.84 -6.69 -17.68
CA ARG A 349 20.49 -6.16 -18.88
C ARG A 349 21.53 -7.13 -19.40
N ASP A 350 22.49 -7.49 -18.56
CA ASP A 350 23.61 -8.36 -18.93
C ASP A 350 23.12 -9.74 -19.41
N TRP A 351 22.16 -10.33 -18.69
CA TRP A 351 21.64 -11.65 -19.04
C TRP A 351 20.76 -11.61 -20.31
N SER A 352 19.93 -10.58 -20.49
CA SER A 352 19.16 -10.43 -21.73
C SER A 352 20.04 -10.20 -22.96
N ASP A 353 21.13 -9.43 -22.80
CA ASP A 353 22.09 -9.15 -23.88
C ASP A 353 22.98 -10.38 -24.17
N ALA A 354 23.21 -11.23 -23.17
CA ALA A 354 23.87 -12.53 -23.32
C ALA A 354 22.93 -13.63 -23.88
N GLY A 355 21.63 -13.37 -24.04
CA GLY A 355 20.66 -14.31 -24.59
C GLY A 355 20.20 -15.39 -23.61
N ALA A 356 20.28 -15.14 -22.30
CA ALA A 356 19.72 -16.06 -21.30
C ALA A 356 18.21 -16.23 -21.47
N LEU A 357 17.71 -17.46 -21.32
CA LEU A 357 16.31 -17.80 -21.57
C LEU A 357 15.73 -18.60 -20.42
N TYR A 358 14.52 -18.22 -20.00
CA TYR A 358 13.73 -18.86 -18.94
C TYR A 358 12.32 -19.21 -19.41
N ASP A 359 11.71 -20.17 -18.77
CA ASP A 359 10.30 -20.55 -18.99
C ASP A 359 9.35 -19.74 -18.11
N THR A 360 9.83 -19.35 -16.93
CA THR A 360 9.06 -18.54 -15.95
C THR A 360 9.94 -17.43 -15.41
N ILE A 361 9.44 -16.19 -15.41
CA ILE A 361 10.10 -15.06 -14.76
C ILE A 361 9.13 -14.36 -13.81
N VAL A 362 9.59 -14.07 -12.60
CA VAL A 362 8.90 -13.22 -11.64
C VAL A 362 9.67 -11.90 -11.50
N LEU A 363 8.94 -10.79 -11.50
CA LEU A 363 9.44 -9.45 -11.20
C LEU A 363 8.60 -8.87 -10.06
N ASP A 364 9.15 -8.78 -8.85
CA ASP A 364 8.50 -8.15 -7.69
C ASP A 364 9.36 -7.03 -7.09
N PRO A 365 9.63 -5.95 -7.88
CA PRO A 365 10.50 -4.88 -7.45
C PRO A 365 9.87 -4.04 -6.32
N PRO A 366 10.70 -3.36 -5.50
CA PRO A 366 10.22 -2.42 -4.51
C PRO A 366 9.46 -1.25 -5.14
N ALA A 367 8.68 -0.52 -4.33
CA ALA A 367 7.92 0.63 -4.79
C ALA A 367 8.82 1.73 -5.38
N PHE A 368 8.77 1.94 -6.69
CA PHE A 368 9.54 2.96 -7.39
C PHE A 368 8.94 4.36 -7.24
N ALA A 369 7.60 4.48 -7.13
CA ALA A 369 6.91 5.77 -6.94
C ALA A 369 6.43 5.95 -5.51
N LYS A 370 7.23 6.60 -4.67
CA LYS A 370 6.84 7.00 -3.30
C LYS A 370 6.06 8.33 -3.27
N THR A 371 6.04 9.07 -4.37
CA THR A 371 5.33 10.35 -4.54
C THR A 371 4.77 10.44 -5.95
N ARG A 372 3.76 11.30 -6.16
CA ARG A 372 3.21 11.56 -7.50
C ARG A 372 4.26 12.05 -8.51
N ARG A 373 5.25 12.83 -8.04
CA ARG A 373 6.35 13.33 -8.91
C ARG A 373 7.28 12.23 -9.40
N ALA A 374 7.35 11.10 -8.68
CA ALA A 374 8.20 9.97 -9.03
C ALA A 374 7.55 9.00 -10.04
N VAL A 375 6.27 9.17 -10.39
CA VAL A 375 5.50 8.21 -11.22
C VAL A 375 6.15 8.00 -12.58
N GLU A 376 6.52 9.08 -13.28
CA GLU A 376 7.14 8.95 -14.62
C GLU A 376 8.46 8.17 -14.59
N GLY A 377 9.31 8.43 -13.58
CA GLY A 377 10.54 7.65 -13.36
C GLY A 377 10.26 6.19 -13.04
N ALA A 378 9.23 5.93 -12.22
CA ALA A 378 8.81 4.58 -11.88
C ALA A 378 8.33 3.79 -13.10
N LEU A 379 7.51 4.40 -13.96
CA LEU A 379 7.03 3.76 -15.21
C LEU A 379 8.16 3.42 -16.15
N ARG A 380 9.21 4.26 -16.24
CA ARG A 380 10.43 3.93 -16.99
C ARG A 380 11.16 2.72 -16.40
N GLY A 381 11.29 2.65 -15.08
CA GLY A 381 11.89 1.50 -14.39
C GLY A 381 11.11 0.20 -14.63
N TYR A 382 9.78 0.23 -14.46
CA TYR A 382 8.93 -0.93 -14.75
C TYR A 382 9.03 -1.34 -16.23
N ARG A 383 9.07 -0.38 -17.18
CA ARG A 383 9.23 -0.69 -18.62
C ARG A 383 10.55 -1.40 -18.89
N GLU A 384 11.67 -0.93 -18.33
CA GLU A 384 12.98 -1.54 -18.53
C GLU A 384 13.03 -2.97 -18.00
N LEU A 385 12.61 -3.21 -16.74
CA LEU A 385 12.61 -4.56 -16.17
C LEU A 385 11.76 -5.52 -17.01
N ASN A 386 10.53 -5.11 -17.36
CA ASN A 386 9.61 -5.94 -18.13
C ASN A 386 10.09 -6.17 -19.57
N LEU A 387 10.70 -5.17 -20.22
CA LEU A 387 11.33 -5.33 -21.53
C LEU A 387 12.41 -6.43 -21.51
N ARG A 388 13.30 -6.40 -20.49
CA ARG A 388 14.37 -7.38 -20.35
C ARG A 388 13.79 -8.78 -20.09
N ALA A 389 12.81 -8.89 -19.19
CA ALA A 389 12.12 -10.14 -18.94
C ALA A 389 11.46 -10.71 -20.21
N PHE A 390 10.76 -9.91 -21.01
CA PHE A 390 10.16 -10.38 -22.27
C PHE A 390 11.21 -10.88 -23.28
N LYS A 391 12.39 -10.31 -23.32
CA LYS A 391 13.49 -10.79 -24.17
C LYS A 391 14.03 -12.13 -23.70
N MET A 392 14.01 -12.37 -22.39
CA MET A 392 14.54 -13.57 -21.75
C MET A 392 13.51 -14.71 -21.64
N LEU A 393 12.25 -14.51 -22.02
CA LEU A 393 11.24 -15.57 -22.00
C LEU A 393 11.31 -16.43 -23.25
N ARG A 394 11.26 -17.77 -23.07
CA ARG A 394 11.01 -18.72 -24.16
C ARG A 394 9.58 -18.52 -24.69
N SER A 395 9.29 -19.04 -25.90
CA SER A 395 7.91 -19.07 -26.42
C SER A 395 7.04 -19.92 -25.53
N GLY A 396 5.84 -19.43 -25.17
CA GLY A 396 4.96 -20.04 -24.17
C GLY A 396 5.34 -19.74 -22.72
N GLY A 397 6.43 -19.00 -22.49
CA GLY A 397 6.92 -18.67 -21.16
C GLY A 397 5.98 -17.73 -20.41
N ARG A 398 6.09 -17.76 -19.08
CA ARG A 398 5.27 -16.99 -18.13
C ARG A 398 6.03 -15.82 -17.52
N LEU A 399 5.41 -14.64 -17.53
CA LEU A 399 5.86 -13.49 -16.74
C LEU A 399 4.84 -13.17 -15.67
N ILE A 400 5.28 -13.22 -14.43
CA ILE A 400 4.56 -12.72 -13.28
C ILE A 400 5.22 -11.39 -12.90
N THR A 401 4.49 -10.27 -13.01
CA THR A 401 5.09 -8.96 -12.76
C THR A 401 4.23 -8.15 -11.81
N CYS A 402 4.87 -7.62 -10.75
CA CYS A 402 4.21 -6.92 -9.66
C CYS A 402 4.56 -5.43 -9.64
N SER A 403 3.68 -4.64 -9.06
CA SER A 403 3.89 -3.26 -8.69
C SER A 403 3.22 -2.98 -7.36
N CYS A 404 4.00 -2.57 -6.35
CA CYS A 404 3.53 -2.07 -5.08
C CYS A 404 3.59 -0.53 -4.99
N SER A 405 3.74 0.17 -6.11
CA SER A 405 3.77 1.63 -6.20
C SER A 405 2.35 2.19 -6.13
N HIS A 406 1.96 2.72 -4.97
CA HIS A 406 0.63 3.27 -4.71
C HIS A 406 0.16 4.31 -5.75
N HIS A 407 1.07 5.15 -6.24
CA HIS A 407 0.77 6.19 -7.23
C HIS A 407 0.73 5.71 -8.69
N VAL A 408 1.06 4.46 -8.96
CA VAL A 408 0.98 3.86 -10.31
C VAL A 408 -0.35 3.12 -10.41
N SER A 409 -1.27 3.61 -11.23
CA SER A 409 -2.56 2.94 -11.44
C SER A 409 -2.38 1.61 -12.21
N LEU A 410 -3.38 0.71 -12.10
CA LEU A 410 -3.40 -0.50 -12.92
C LEU A 410 -3.37 -0.16 -14.43
N GLY A 411 -4.08 0.92 -14.83
CA GLY A 411 -4.08 1.41 -16.22
C GLY A 411 -2.69 1.80 -16.71
N ASP A 412 -1.94 2.59 -15.90
CA ASP A 412 -0.57 3.02 -16.22
C ASP A 412 0.38 1.83 -16.27
N PHE A 413 0.25 0.90 -15.31
CA PHE A 413 1.07 -0.30 -15.28
C PHE A 413 0.82 -1.18 -16.51
N MET A 414 -0.44 -1.44 -16.87
CA MET A 414 -0.81 -2.21 -18.08
C MET A 414 -0.35 -1.54 -19.36
N GLN A 415 -0.37 -0.20 -19.46
CA GLN A 415 0.17 0.53 -20.59
C GLN A 415 1.70 0.36 -20.69
N THR A 416 2.39 0.38 -19.55
CA THR A 416 3.84 0.14 -19.47
C THR A 416 4.21 -1.27 -19.94
N LEU A 417 3.43 -2.29 -19.52
CA LEU A 417 3.63 -3.67 -19.97
C LEU A 417 3.43 -3.84 -21.48
N ARG A 418 2.40 -3.18 -22.06
CA ARG A 418 2.18 -3.18 -23.52
C ARG A 418 3.36 -2.55 -24.26
N ALA A 419 3.89 -1.44 -23.76
CA ALA A 419 5.03 -0.78 -24.35
C ALA A 419 6.29 -1.66 -24.29
N ALA A 420 6.57 -2.29 -23.14
CA ALA A 420 7.68 -3.23 -22.96
C ALA A 420 7.59 -4.45 -23.90
N ALA A 421 6.39 -5.04 -24.05
CA ALA A 421 6.15 -6.15 -24.96
C ALA A 421 6.37 -5.75 -26.43
N GLY A 422 5.92 -4.54 -26.83
CA GLY A 422 6.16 -3.97 -28.15
C GLY A 422 7.66 -3.76 -28.45
N ASP A 423 8.41 -3.20 -27.49
CA ASP A 423 9.86 -3.00 -27.60
C ASP A 423 10.62 -4.34 -27.72
N ALA A 424 10.14 -5.36 -26.99
CA ALA A 424 10.68 -6.73 -27.08
C ALA A 424 10.24 -7.46 -28.36
N ARG A 425 9.34 -6.88 -29.17
CA ARG A 425 8.72 -7.50 -30.35
C ARG A 425 8.05 -8.83 -30.01
N ARG A 426 7.41 -8.92 -28.85
CA ARG A 426 6.71 -10.14 -28.39
C ARG A 426 5.21 -9.92 -28.41
N ARG A 427 4.48 -10.93 -28.89
CA ARG A 427 3.04 -11.03 -28.65
C ARG A 427 2.83 -11.62 -27.26
N VAL A 428 1.98 -10.96 -26.43
CA VAL A 428 1.79 -11.32 -25.03
C VAL A 428 0.31 -11.44 -24.74
N ARG A 429 -0.09 -12.55 -24.11
CA ARG A 429 -1.46 -12.78 -23.62
C ARG A 429 -1.56 -12.45 -22.14
N LEU A 430 -2.58 -11.72 -21.73
CA LEU A 430 -2.96 -11.57 -20.35
C LEU A 430 -3.62 -12.87 -19.85
N ARG A 431 -3.11 -13.42 -18.75
CA ARG A 431 -3.69 -14.58 -18.08
C ARG A 431 -4.50 -14.18 -16.88
N GLU A 432 -3.93 -13.41 -15.95
CA GLU A 432 -4.60 -12.95 -14.74
C GLU A 432 -4.19 -11.52 -14.36
N ILE A 433 -5.08 -10.82 -13.66
CA ILE A 433 -4.79 -9.59 -12.90
C ILE A 433 -5.22 -9.87 -11.47
N ARG A 434 -4.32 -9.63 -10.52
CA ARG A 434 -4.47 -9.92 -9.11
C ARG A 434 -4.07 -8.72 -8.26
N GLY A 435 -4.57 -8.66 -7.05
CA GLY A 435 -4.19 -7.68 -6.02
C GLY A 435 -3.48 -8.33 -4.84
N ALA A 436 -3.60 -7.70 -3.68
CA ALA A 436 -3.15 -8.23 -2.41
C ALA A 436 -4.01 -9.40 -1.93
N ALA A 437 -3.47 -10.23 -1.04
CA ALA A 437 -4.19 -11.32 -0.41
C ALA A 437 -5.40 -10.82 0.43
N PRO A 438 -6.41 -11.67 0.70
CA PRO A 438 -7.68 -11.28 1.35
C PRO A 438 -7.55 -10.65 2.74
N ASP A 439 -6.46 -10.89 3.45
CA ASP A 439 -6.14 -10.25 4.72
C ASP A 439 -5.69 -8.77 4.58
N HIS A 440 -5.52 -8.30 3.34
CA HIS A 440 -5.26 -6.90 2.96
C HIS A 440 -6.45 -6.35 2.14
N PRO A 441 -7.63 -6.15 2.75
CA PRO A 441 -8.84 -5.79 2.01
C PRO A 441 -8.73 -4.43 1.34
N VAL A 442 -9.37 -4.31 0.17
CA VAL A 442 -9.53 -3.04 -0.55
C VAL A 442 -10.90 -2.44 -0.24
N VAL A 443 -10.91 -1.19 0.19
CA VAL A 443 -12.11 -0.40 0.44
C VAL A 443 -12.29 0.60 -0.70
N LEU A 444 -13.37 0.46 -1.47
CA LEU A 444 -13.58 1.26 -2.69
C LEU A 444 -13.53 2.78 -2.46
N ASN A 445 -14.03 3.23 -1.31
CA ASN A 445 -14.06 4.66 -0.95
C ASN A 445 -12.73 5.15 -0.34
N ILE A 446 -11.76 4.23 -0.12
CA ILE A 446 -10.41 4.52 0.37
C ILE A 446 -9.42 3.89 -0.61
N PRO A 447 -9.20 4.52 -1.77
CA PRO A 447 -8.38 3.94 -2.85
C PRO A 447 -6.92 3.68 -2.43
N GLU A 448 -6.48 4.31 -1.34
CA GLU A 448 -5.16 4.09 -0.75
C GLU A 448 -4.99 2.67 -0.18
N THR A 449 -6.07 1.94 0.01
CA THR A 449 -6.00 0.52 0.42
C THR A 449 -5.66 -0.42 -0.74
N GLU A 450 -5.81 0.03 -2.00
CA GLU A 450 -5.41 -0.70 -3.20
C GLU A 450 -4.01 -0.26 -3.66
N TYR A 451 -2.99 -1.02 -3.32
CA TYR A 451 -1.59 -0.67 -3.62
C TYR A 451 -0.82 -1.73 -4.40
N LEU A 452 -1.19 -3.00 -4.27
CA LEU A 452 -0.51 -4.12 -4.92
C LEU A 452 -1.22 -4.52 -6.20
N ARG A 453 -0.45 -4.69 -7.25
CA ARG A 453 -0.89 -5.21 -8.56
C ARG A 453 0.06 -6.32 -8.97
N CYS A 454 -0.50 -7.46 -9.30
CA CYS A 454 0.23 -8.60 -9.85
C CYS A 454 -0.44 -9.01 -11.17
N VAL A 455 0.34 -9.06 -12.23
CA VAL A 455 -0.15 -9.38 -13.58
C VAL A 455 0.59 -10.61 -14.08
N ILE A 456 -0.17 -11.64 -14.48
CA ILE A 456 0.35 -12.88 -15.05
C ILE A 456 0.15 -12.87 -16.55
N LEU A 457 1.24 -13.02 -17.29
CA LEU A 457 1.32 -12.90 -18.73
C LEU A 457 1.94 -14.18 -19.34
N GLU A 458 1.57 -14.46 -20.58
CA GLU A 458 2.20 -15.50 -21.42
C GLU A 458 2.79 -14.86 -22.65
N ALA A 459 4.08 -15.11 -22.93
CA ALA A 459 4.78 -14.60 -24.11
C ALA A 459 4.79 -15.64 -25.24
N GLU A 460 4.42 -15.22 -26.46
CA GLU A 460 4.46 -16.03 -27.70
C GLU A 460 5.72 -15.77 -28.49
#